data_03d0682c1be9f009f245e851e5f3e9b5
#
_entry.id   03d0682c1be9f009f245e851e5f3e9b5
#
_cell.length_a   1.000
_cell.length_b   1.000
_cell.length_c   1.000
_cell.angle_alpha   90.00
_cell.angle_beta   90.00
_cell.angle_gamma   90.00
#
_symmetry.space_group_name_H-M   'P 1'
#
loop_
_entity.id
_entity.type
_entity.pdbx_description
1 polymer ?
#
loop_
_entity_poly.entity_id
_entity_poly.type
_entity_poly.pdbx_seq_one_letter_code
_entity_poly.pdbx_strand_id
1 'polypeptide(L)'
;RQLMEQLNYNLMYRWFVGLSPDDPVWDPTTFTKNRDRLQNGEVFAKFMTKLLNHPQVKPLLSDEHFSVDGTLIEAWASHKSFRPKDGSGDEDGGANFHGQQRKNDTHASTSDPDSRLYRKAAGREAKLCYMGHATMENRHGLAVAGTVTFATGTAERSASEIMLKAKAKKAGRRITVGEDKAYDTADHVANLRALNVTPHVVQNDSITATGKRRQSAIDGRTTRHKGYGLSQSCRAMIECIFGWGKQHGTMRKTKHRGITKVTTDFMLNLIAYNLIRIPKLLTA
;
A
#
# COMPACT_ATOMS: atom_id res chain seq x y z
N ARG A 1 -9.49 -2.29 -23.79
CA ARG A 1 -10.24 -1.91 -25.00
C ARG A 1 -9.90 -0.48 -25.42
N GLN A 2 -10.12 0.54 -24.61
CA GLN A 2 -9.79 1.94 -24.94
C GLN A 2 -8.35 2.15 -25.44
N LEU A 3 -7.36 1.46 -24.86
CA LEU A 3 -5.99 1.53 -25.37
C LEU A 3 -5.87 0.98 -26.79
N MET A 4 -6.60 -0.11 -27.11
CA MET A 4 -6.58 -0.66 -28.47
C MET A 4 -7.19 0.31 -29.50
N GLU A 5 -8.27 0.98 -29.10
CA GLU A 5 -8.87 2.04 -29.92
C GLU A 5 -7.91 3.20 -30.15
N GLN A 6 -7.22 3.66 -29.07
CA GLN A 6 -6.19 4.70 -29.21
C GLN A 6 -5.04 4.26 -30.11
N LEU A 7 -4.57 3.02 -30.00
CA LEU A 7 -3.52 2.49 -30.88
C LEU A 7 -3.93 2.41 -32.34
N ASN A 8 -5.23 2.30 -32.65
CA ASN A 8 -5.71 2.33 -34.04
C ASN A 8 -5.62 3.71 -34.68
N TYR A 9 -5.82 4.78 -33.89
CA TYR A 9 -6.00 6.13 -34.43
C TYR A 9 -4.91 7.13 -34.05
N ASN A 10 -4.04 6.81 -33.08
CA ASN A 10 -3.06 7.74 -32.55
C ASN A 10 -1.64 7.28 -32.80
N LEU A 11 -0.95 7.96 -33.72
CA LEU A 11 0.42 7.65 -34.11
C LEU A 11 1.42 7.82 -32.96
N MET A 12 1.20 8.72 -32.02
CA MET A 12 2.05 8.89 -30.85
C MET A 12 2.01 7.64 -29.94
N TYR A 13 0.84 7.06 -29.72
CA TYR A 13 0.74 5.81 -28.97
C TYR A 13 1.34 4.62 -29.72
N ARG A 14 1.16 4.55 -31.04
CA ARG A 14 1.79 3.53 -31.89
C ARG A 14 3.31 3.60 -31.79
N TRP A 15 3.86 4.79 -31.97
CA TRP A 15 5.30 5.04 -31.84
C TRP A 15 5.81 4.63 -30.44
N PHE A 16 5.10 5.02 -29.37
CA PHE A 16 5.49 4.73 -28.00
C PHE A 16 5.57 3.21 -27.71
N VAL A 17 4.66 2.41 -28.28
CA VAL A 17 4.66 0.94 -28.11
C VAL A 17 5.47 0.22 -29.17
N GLY A 18 6.09 0.92 -30.11
CA GLY A 18 6.92 0.34 -31.15
C GLY A 18 6.14 -0.28 -32.31
N LEU A 19 4.91 0.16 -32.60
CA LEU A 19 4.11 -0.25 -33.73
C LEU A 19 4.30 0.70 -34.91
N SER A 20 4.54 0.15 -36.11
CA SER A 20 4.48 0.91 -37.36
C SER A 20 3.06 1.34 -37.71
N PRO A 21 2.84 2.38 -38.53
CA PRO A 21 1.50 2.79 -38.95
C PRO A 21 0.65 1.65 -39.54
N ASP A 22 1.28 0.72 -40.23
CA ASP A 22 0.60 -0.38 -40.95
C ASP A 22 0.51 -1.66 -40.11
N ASP A 23 1.15 -1.74 -38.94
CA ASP A 23 1.10 -2.92 -38.08
C ASP A 23 -0.32 -3.14 -37.49
N PRO A 24 -0.80 -4.40 -37.39
CA PRO A 24 -2.07 -4.66 -36.72
C PRO A 24 -1.98 -4.39 -35.23
N VAL A 25 -3.03 -3.81 -34.65
CA VAL A 25 -3.14 -3.61 -33.21
C VAL A 25 -3.53 -4.93 -32.54
N TRP A 26 -2.98 -5.17 -31.33
CA TRP A 26 -3.22 -6.39 -30.57
C TRP A 26 -4.69 -6.53 -30.12
N ASP A 27 -5.12 -7.78 -30.01
CA ASP A 27 -6.39 -8.09 -29.35
C ASP A 27 -6.33 -7.76 -27.84
N PRO A 28 -7.40 -7.21 -27.24
CA PRO A 28 -7.45 -6.89 -25.81
C PRO A 28 -7.15 -8.07 -24.88
N THR A 29 -7.40 -9.32 -25.30
CA THR A 29 -7.10 -10.53 -24.51
C THR A 29 -5.62 -10.77 -24.33
N THR A 30 -4.77 -10.27 -25.25
CA THR A 30 -3.30 -10.32 -25.16
C THR A 30 -2.81 -9.68 -23.84
N PHE A 31 -3.42 -8.57 -23.42
CA PHE A 31 -3.07 -7.91 -22.16
C PHE A 31 -3.42 -8.78 -20.95
N THR A 32 -4.57 -9.45 -20.96
CA THR A 32 -4.97 -10.32 -19.86
C THR A 32 -4.01 -11.49 -19.71
N LYS A 33 -3.70 -12.18 -20.78
CA LYS A 33 -2.76 -13.32 -20.80
C LYS A 33 -1.35 -12.90 -20.34
N ASN A 34 -0.84 -11.79 -20.88
CA ASN A 34 0.50 -11.30 -20.51
C ASN A 34 0.55 -10.79 -19.07
N ARG A 35 -0.49 -10.13 -18.57
CA ARG A 35 -0.57 -9.70 -17.17
C ARG A 35 -0.43 -10.88 -16.22
N ASP A 36 -1.18 -11.94 -16.43
CA ASP A 36 -1.14 -13.13 -15.57
C ASP A 36 0.25 -13.79 -15.60
N ARG A 37 0.89 -13.84 -16.78
CA ARG A 37 2.28 -14.31 -16.95
C ARG A 37 3.29 -13.42 -16.20
N LEU A 38 3.16 -12.11 -16.28
CA LEU A 38 4.06 -11.16 -15.62
C LEU A 38 3.89 -11.17 -14.09
N GLN A 39 2.68 -11.43 -13.60
CA GLN A 39 2.43 -11.59 -12.17
C GLN A 39 3.16 -12.79 -11.59
N ASN A 40 3.10 -13.93 -12.26
CA ASN A 40 3.75 -15.17 -11.84
C ASN A 40 5.29 -15.08 -11.83
N GLY A 41 5.89 -14.18 -12.61
CA GLY A 41 7.33 -14.02 -12.75
C GLY A 41 7.98 -12.99 -11.81
N GLU A 42 7.23 -12.43 -10.86
CA GLU A 42 7.70 -11.33 -9.98
C GLU A 42 8.30 -10.13 -10.74
N VAL A 43 7.86 -9.93 -11.98
CA VAL A 43 8.47 -8.96 -12.90
C VAL A 43 8.41 -7.54 -12.32
N PHE A 44 7.33 -7.19 -11.63
CA PHE A 44 7.18 -5.84 -11.07
C PHE A 44 8.10 -5.59 -9.87
N ALA A 45 8.32 -6.60 -9.02
CA ALA A 45 9.29 -6.51 -7.93
C ALA A 45 10.73 -6.38 -8.48
N LYS A 46 11.07 -7.15 -9.51
CA LYS A 46 12.35 -7.07 -10.21
C LYS A 46 12.53 -5.72 -10.90
N PHE A 47 11.47 -5.19 -11.54
CA PHE A 47 11.50 -3.87 -12.18
C PHE A 47 11.73 -2.76 -11.15
N MET A 48 10.99 -2.75 -10.03
CA MET A 48 11.19 -1.80 -8.95
C MET A 48 12.63 -1.85 -8.42
N THR A 49 13.16 -3.06 -8.23
CA THR A 49 14.54 -3.25 -7.79
C THR A 49 15.55 -2.67 -8.79
N LYS A 50 15.36 -2.94 -10.09
CA LYS A 50 16.23 -2.37 -11.14
C LYS A 50 16.13 -0.84 -11.19
N LEU A 51 14.93 -0.30 -11.13
CA LEU A 51 14.68 1.15 -11.11
C LEU A 51 15.43 1.83 -9.97
N LEU A 52 15.28 1.32 -8.75
CA LEU A 52 15.91 1.89 -7.55
C LEU A 52 17.44 1.71 -7.51
N ASN A 53 17.98 0.69 -8.19
CA ASN A 53 19.42 0.48 -8.31
C ASN A 53 20.05 1.12 -9.56
N HIS A 54 19.26 1.81 -10.39
CA HIS A 54 19.80 2.53 -11.55
C HIS A 54 20.86 3.55 -11.11
N PRO A 55 22.01 3.68 -11.79
CA PRO A 55 23.12 4.56 -11.37
C PRO A 55 22.71 6.01 -11.10
N GLN A 56 21.80 6.56 -11.88
CA GLN A 56 21.29 7.93 -11.69
C GLN A 56 20.25 8.04 -10.57
N VAL A 57 19.55 6.96 -10.22
CA VAL A 57 18.48 6.97 -9.21
C VAL A 57 19.02 6.66 -7.81
N LYS A 58 19.97 5.74 -7.73
CA LYS A 58 20.54 5.30 -6.45
C LYS A 58 21.06 6.46 -5.58
N PRO A 59 21.74 7.50 -6.10
CA PRO A 59 22.19 8.65 -5.31
C PRO A 59 21.05 9.50 -4.74
N LEU A 60 19.85 9.45 -5.34
CA LEU A 60 18.67 10.16 -4.84
C LEU A 60 18.07 9.52 -3.59
N LEU A 61 18.37 8.25 -3.34
CA LEU A 61 17.75 7.50 -2.24
C LEU A 61 18.47 7.74 -0.92
N SER A 62 17.70 7.93 0.15
CA SER A 62 18.20 7.70 1.51
C SER A 62 18.26 6.21 1.80
N ASP A 63 19.31 5.75 2.44
CA ASP A 63 19.47 4.39 2.94
C ASP A 63 19.39 4.29 4.47
N GLU A 64 19.07 5.41 5.15
CA GLU A 64 19.02 5.53 6.60
C GLU A 64 17.64 5.90 7.14
N HIS A 65 16.91 6.77 6.45
CA HIS A 65 15.70 7.39 6.95
C HIS A 65 14.51 7.06 6.07
N PHE A 66 13.51 6.44 6.68
CA PHE A 66 12.31 5.96 5.99
C PHE A 66 11.05 6.42 6.71
N SER A 67 9.93 6.41 5.99
CA SER A 67 8.59 6.51 6.55
C SER A 67 7.76 5.34 6.06
N VAL A 68 6.88 4.85 6.92
CA VAL A 68 5.92 3.79 6.59
C VAL A 68 4.52 4.27 6.92
N ASP A 69 3.58 3.95 6.03
CA ASP A 69 2.16 4.20 6.25
C ASP A 69 1.32 3.23 5.43
N GLY A 70 0.03 3.15 5.77
CA GLY A 70 -0.96 2.30 5.13
C GLY A 70 -2.11 3.08 4.49
N THR A 71 -2.72 2.48 3.47
CA THR A 71 -3.92 3.01 2.85
C THR A 71 -4.92 1.91 2.56
N LEU A 72 -6.22 2.20 2.76
CA LEU A 72 -7.29 1.28 2.36
C LEU A 72 -7.50 1.35 0.85
N ILE A 73 -7.61 0.17 0.24
CA ILE A 73 -7.93 -0.03 -1.17
C ILE A 73 -9.29 -0.73 -1.22
N GLU A 74 -10.32 -0.05 -1.70
CA GLU A 74 -11.66 -0.63 -1.83
C GLU A 74 -11.62 -1.80 -2.82
N ALA A 75 -12.20 -2.92 -2.43
CA ALA A 75 -12.24 -4.13 -3.24
C ALA A 75 -13.28 -4.01 -4.38
N TRP A 76 -13.06 -4.76 -5.46
CA TRP A 76 -14.04 -4.93 -6.53
C TRP A 76 -15.10 -5.98 -6.14
N ALA A 77 -15.79 -5.72 -5.03
CA ALA A 77 -16.81 -6.59 -4.46
C ALA A 77 -17.96 -5.74 -3.88
N SER A 78 -19.18 -6.21 -4.04
CA SER A 78 -20.38 -5.58 -3.47
C SER A 78 -20.60 -6.07 -2.04
N HIS A 79 -21.15 -5.23 -1.16
CA HIS A 79 -21.62 -5.66 0.15
C HIS A 79 -22.64 -6.82 0.09
N LYS A 80 -23.42 -6.92 -0.99
CA LYS A 80 -24.36 -8.03 -1.24
C LYS A 80 -23.64 -9.39 -1.40
N SER A 81 -22.36 -9.37 -1.78
CA SER A 81 -21.55 -10.60 -1.87
C SER A 81 -21.00 -11.07 -0.54
N PHE A 82 -21.12 -10.27 0.53
CA PHE A 82 -20.62 -10.63 1.86
C PHE A 82 -21.63 -11.50 2.59
N ARG A 83 -21.42 -12.83 2.48
CA ARG A 83 -22.35 -13.87 2.93
C ARG A 83 -21.72 -14.79 3.97
N PRO A 84 -22.53 -15.53 4.77
CA PRO A 84 -22.02 -16.53 5.69
C PRO A 84 -21.15 -17.57 5.00
N LYS A 85 -20.07 -18.00 5.67
CA LYS A 85 -19.11 -18.99 5.17
C LYS A 85 -19.65 -20.42 5.20
N ASP A 86 -20.61 -20.68 6.07
CA ASP A 86 -21.24 -21.99 6.27
C ASP A 86 -22.31 -22.33 5.21
N GLY A 87 -22.54 -21.42 4.27
CA GLY A 87 -23.53 -21.61 3.22
C GLY A 87 -24.98 -21.46 3.69
N SER A 88 -25.22 -21.06 4.95
CA SER A 88 -26.54 -20.67 5.43
C SER A 88 -26.95 -19.40 4.67
N GLY A 89 -27.49 -19.59 3.46
CA GLY A 89 -27.94 -18.48 2.61
C GLY A 89 -29.13 -17.81 3.24
N ASP A 90 -29.09 -16.47 3.33
CA ASP A 90 -30.31 -15.69 3.44
C ASP A 90 -31.18 -16.03 2.20
N GLU A 91 -32.11 -16.95 2.30
CA GLU A 91 -33.14 -17.21 1.28
C GLU A 91 -33.96 -15.96 1.01
N ASP A 92 -34.00 -15.03 1.96
CA ASP A 92 -34.61 -13.70 1.88
C ASP A 92 -33.63 -12.62 1.43
N GLY A 93 -33.22 -12.60 0.19
CA GLY A 93 -32.62 -11.51 -0.60
C GLY A 93 -32.08 -10.25 0.09
N GLY A 94 -31.62 -10.30 1.34
CA GLY A 94 -31.09 -9.17 2.09
C GLY A 94 -32.09 -8.44 3.01
N ALA A 95 -33.27 -8.98 3.27
CA ALA A 95 -34.27 -8.32 4.12
C ALA A 95 -33.95 -8.35 5.62
N ASN A 96 -33.07 -9.27 6.08
CA ASN A 96 -32.71 -9.35 7.50
C ASN A 96 -31.46 -8.52 7.84
N PHE A 97 -31.53 -7.20 7.61
CA PHE A 97 -30.53 -6.25 8.06
C PHE A 97 -30.61 -5.95 9.57
N HIS A 98 -31.64 -6.41 10.24
CA HIS A 98 -31.93 -6.07 11.63
C HIS A 98 -31.22 -7.02 12.60
N GLY A 99 -30.11 -6.54 13.17
CA GLY A 99 -29.51 -7.11 14.40
C GLY A 99 -28.34 -8.07 14.25
N GLN A 100 -28.04 -8.64 13.09
CA GLN A 100 -26.87 -9.52 12.93
C GLN A 100 -25.59 -8.73 12.58
N GLN A 101 -24.63 -8.73 13.49
CA GLN A 101 -23.30 -8.18 13.23
C GLN A 101 -22.53 -9.09 12.26
N ARG A 102 -22.41 -8.70 11.00
CA ARG A 102 -21.58 -9.39 10.02
C ARG A 102 -20.10 -9.16 10.33
N LYS A 103 -19.35 -10.24 10.62
CA LYS A 103 -17.93 -10.22 10.96
C LYS A 103 -17.12 -11.04 9.95
N ASN A 104 -15.85 -10.69 9.77
CA ASN A 104 -14.95 -11.44 8.87
C ASN A 104 -14.72 -12.89 9.30
N ASP A 105 -14.95 -13.24 10.58
CA ASP A 105 -14.82 -14.61 11.09
C ASP A 105 -15.94 -15.51 10.55
N THR A 106 -17.15 -14.97 10.46
CA THR A 106 -18.36 -15.71 10.06
C THR A 106 -18.75 -15.49 8.60
N HIS A 107 -18.33 -14.37 7.98
CA HIS A 107 -18.72 -13.97 6.63
C HIS A 107 -17.51 -13.76 5.75
N ALA A 108 -17.68 -13.96 4.43
CA ALA A 108 -16.71 -13.64 3.40
C ALA A 108 -17.43 -13.15 2.14
N SER A 109 -16.73 -12.37 1.31
CA SER A 109 -17.25 -12.01 -0.01
C SER A 109 -17.18 -13.21 -0.96
N THR A 110 -18.29 -13.55 -1.58
CA THR A 110 -18.34 -14.59 -2.62
C THR A 110 -17.68 -14.13 -3.93
N SER A 111 -17.62 -12.83 -4.16
CA SER A 111 -16.98 -12.24 -5.35
C SER A 111 -15.48 -12.08 -5.21
N ASP A 112 -15.00 -11.81 -3.98
CA ASP A 112 -13.59 -11.58 -3.66
C ASP A 112 -13.30 -12.04 -2.23
N PRO A 113 -13.05 -13.35 -2.02
CA PRO A 113 -12.89 -13.96 -0.68
C PRO A 113 -11.70 -13.40 0.11
N ASP A 114 -10.73 -12.77 -0.54
CA ASP A 114 -9.57 -12.16 0.10
C ASP A 114 -9.87 -10.77 0.68
N SER A 115 -10.93 -10.10 0.20
CA SER A 115 -11.34 -8.82 0.76
C SER A 115 -11.89 -8.97 2.17
N ARG A 116 -11.69 -7.95 3.00
CA ARG A 116 -12.18 -7.94 4.39
C ARG A 116 -13.07 -6.73 4.62
N LEU A 117 -14.16 -6.94 5.36
CA LEU A 117 -15.00 -5.85 5.83
C LEU A 117 -14.21 -5.07 6.90
N TYR A 118 -13.88 -3.83 6.61
CA TYR A 118 -13.06 -2.99 7.49
C TYR A 118 -13.61 -1.57 7.57
N ARG A 119 -13.47 -0.96 8.75
CA ARG A 119 -13.90 0.41 9.04
C ARG A 119 -12.68 1.24 9.46
N LYS A 120 -12.40 2.31 8.74
CA LYS A 120 -11.23 3.16 9.02
C LYS A 120 -11.32 3.88 10.38
N ALA A 121 -12.52 4.29 10.80
CA ALA A 121 -12.77 4.98 12.06
C ALA A 121 -14.20 4.74 12.54
N ALA A 122 -14.45 4.95 13.83
CA ALA A 122 -15.80 4.93 14.39
C ALA A 122 -16.70 5.94 13.63
N GLY A 123 -17.94 5.56 13.35
CA GLY A 123 -18.90 6.39 12.58
C GLY A 123 -18.71 6.39 11.07
N ARG A 124 -17.63 5.78 10.52
CA ARG A 124 -17.47 5.62 9.07
C ARG A 124 -18.11 4.32 8.60
N GLU A 125 -18.53 4.29 7.33
CA GLU A 125 -19.01 3.09 6.66
C GLU A 125 -17.91 2.01 6.63
N ALA A 126 -18.29 0.76 6.91
CA ALA A 126 -17.42 -0.39 6.71
C ALA A 126 -17.45 -0.79 5.23
N LYS A 127 -16.28 -1.04 4.63
CA LYS A 127 -16.16 -1.44 3.23
C LYS A 127 -15.37 -2.72 3.10
N LEU A 128 -15.69 -3.50 2.07
CA LEU A 128 -14.81 -4.60 1.64
C LEU A 128 -13.54 -4.00 1.03
N CYS A 129 -12.41 -4.28 1.63
CA CYS A 129 -11.15 -3.65 1.23
C CYS A 129 -9.94 -4.53 1.52
N TYR A 130 -8.83 -4.10 0.97
CA TYR A 130 -7.46 -4.50 1.29
C TYR A 130 -6.74 -3.34 1.96
N MET A 131 -5.58 -3.62 2.51
CA MET A 131 -4.71 -2.60 3.08
C MET A 131 -3.37 -2.61 2.34
N GLY A 132 -3.09 -1.52 1.61
CA GLY A 132 -1.82 -1.30 0.93
C GLY A 132 -0.86 -0.58 1.86
N HIS A 133 0.40 -1.02 1.91
CA HIS A 133 1.45 -0.45 2.74
C HIS A 133 2.62 -0.02 1.89
N ALA A 134 3.16 1.15 2.14
CA ALA A 134 4.32 1.65 1.43
C ALA A 134 5.43 2.06 2.40
N THR A 135 6.68 1.81 2.00
CA THR A 135 7.86 2.41 2.61
C THR A 135 8.39 3.47 1.65
N MET A 136 8.55 4.67 2.16
CA MET A 136 9.11 5.83 1.47
C MET A 136 10.49 6.14 2.06
N GLU A 137 11.45 6.50 1.23
CA GLU A 137 12.68 7.12 1.70
C GLU A 137 12.45 8.63 1.94
N ASN A 138 13.09 9.21 2.96
CA ASN A 138 12.76 10.54 3.46
C ASN A 138 13.56 11.68 2.81
N ARG A 139 14.49 11.41 1.88
CA ARG A 139 15.28 12.47 1.22
C ARG A 139 14.49 13.15 0.11
N HIS A 140 13.89 12.37 -0.76
CA HIS A 140 13.16 12.87 -1.92
C HIS A 140 11.72 12.34 -2.02
N GLY A 141 11.30 11.49 -1.08
CA GLY A 141 9.95 10.95 -1.03
C GLY A 141 9.66 9.88 -2.09
N LEU A 142 10.66 9.09 -2.46
CA LEU A 142 10.48 7.98 -3.41
C LEU A 142 9.99 6.73 -2.68
N ALA A 143 9.06 6.02 -3.29
CA ALA A 143 8.60 4.72 -2.79
C ALA A 143 9.70 3.67 -2.97
N VAL A 144 10.08 2.97 -1.89
CA VAL A 144 11.18 1.99 -1.92
C VAL A 144 10.78 0.57 -1.57
N ALA A 145 9.58 0.37 -1.05
CA ALA A 145 8.94 -0.93 -0.88
C ALA A 145 7.43 -0.75 -0.79
N GLY A 146 6.69 -1.81 -1.02
CA GLY A 146 5.26 -1.85 -0.80
C GLY A 146 4.74 -3.28 -0.79
N THR A 147 3.62 -3.47 -0.12
CA THR A 147 2.90 -4.75 -0.06
C THR A 147 1.41 -4.49 0.20
N VAL A 148 0.59 -5.51 -0.03
CA VAL A 148 -0.82 -5.50 0.31
C VAL A 148 -1.11 -6.64 1.27
N THR A 149 -1.95 -6.37 2.28
CA THR A 149 -2.39 -7.34 3.26
C THR A 149 -3.92 -7.38 3.34
N PHE A 150 -4.44 -8.38 4.04
CA PHE A 150 -5.83 -8.34 4.50
C PHE A 150 -6.01 -7.16 5.44
N ALA A 151 -7.14 -6.45 5.32
CA ALA A 151 -7.44 -5.32 6.17
C ALA A 151 -7.83 -5.81 7.59
N THR A 152 -6.87 -5.72 8.52
CA THR A 152 -7.03 -6.05 9.94
C THR A 152 -6.46 -4.94 10.82
N GLY A 153 -6.82 -4.92 12.10
CA GLY A 153 -6.35 -3.90 13.03
C GLY A 153 -4.83 -3.96 13.34
N THR A 154 -4.15 -5.04 12.97
CA THR A 154 -2.69 -5.23 13.21
C THR A 154 -1.87 -5.17 11.93
N ALA A 155 -2.52 -5.16 10.76
CA ALA A 155 -1.88 -5.31 9.45
C ALA A 155 -0.80 -4.26 9.18
N GLU A 156 -1.03 -3.00 9.56
CA GLU A 156 -0.09 -1.90 9.35
C GLU A 156 1.24 -2.16 10.07
N ARG A 157 1.19 -2.53 11.35
CA ARG A 157 2.39 -2.81 12.15
C ARG A 157 3.15 -4.02 11.63
N SER A 158 2.45 -5.11 11.35
CA SER A 158 3.07 -6.34 10.81
C SER A 158 3.72 -6.10 9.45
N ALA A 159 3.07 -5.35 8.56
CA ALA A 159 3.64 -5.00 7.26
C ALA A 159 4.87 -4.10 7.38
N SER A 160 4.83 -3.09 8.28
CA SER A 160 5.97 -2.25 8.59
C SER A 160 7.18 -3.07 9.04
N GLU A 161 7.01 -3.95 10.02
CA GLU A 161 8.09 -4.80 10.54
C GLU A 161 8.71 -5.66 9.44
N ILE A 162 7.91 -6.28 8.56
CA ILE A 162 8.39 -7.12 7.45
C ILE A 162 9.20 -6.28 6.45
N MET A 163 8.69 -5.12 6.03
CA MET A 163 9.34 -4.27 5.06
C MET A 163 10.65 -3.67 5.62
N LEU A 164 10.64 -3.23 6.88
CA LEU A 164 11.81 -2.64 7.54
C LEU A 164 12.88 -3.67 7.87
N LYS A 165 12.51 -4.91 8.22
CA LYS A 165 13.45 -6.03 8.39
C LYS A 165 14.34 -6.22 7.16
N ALA A 166 13.73 -6.21 5.97
CA ALA A 166 14.47 -6.32 4.72
C ALA A 166 15.39 -5.11 4.47
N LYS A 167 14.92 -3.89 4.81
CA LYS A 167 15.70 -2.66 4.68
C LYS A 167 16.87 -2.60 5.65
N ALA A 168 16.67 -2.90 6.94
CA ALA A 168 17.70 -2.91 7.97
C ALA A 168 18.79 -3.94 7.65
N LYS A 169 18.40 -5.16 7.20
CA LYS A 169 19.34 -6.19 6.76
C LYS A 169 20.19 -5.70 5.58
N LYS A 170 19.60 -5.04 4.59
CA LYS A 170 20.31 -4.50 3.41
C LYS A 170 21.25 -3.36 3.80
N ALA A 171 20.85 -2.49 4.72
CA ALA A 171 21.64 -1.34 5.16
C ALA A 171 22.88 -1.76 5.98
N GLY A 172 22.84 -2.90 6.68
CA GLY A 172 23.92 -3.39 7.56
C GLY A 172 24.20 -2.48 8.77
N ARG A 173 23.35 -1.47 8.99
CA ARG A 173 23.47 -0.48 10.07
C ARG A 173 22.09 -0.09 10.59
N ARG A 174 22.07 0.67 11.69
CA ARG A 174 20.82 1.19 12.24
C ARG A 174 20.16 2.19 11.28
N ILE A 175 18.87 1.99 11.04
CA ILE A 175 18.04 2.87 10.25
C ILE A 175 16.96 3.53 11.13
N THR A 176 16.26 4.55 10.64
CA THR A 176 15.14 5.19 11.33
C THR A 176 13.86 5.07 10.53
N VAL A 177 12.73 5.01 11.21
CA VAL A 177 11.41 5.02 10.57
C VAL A 177 10.49 6.04 11.22
N GLY A 178 9.85 6.90 10.41
CA GLY A 178 8.76 7.78 10.81
C GLY A 178 7.41 7.08 10.59
N GLU A 179 6.59 6.99 11.65
CA GLU A 179 5.28 6.36 11.62
C GLU A 179 4.26 7.18 12.42
N ASP A 180 2.97 6.98 12.17
CA ASP A 180 1.92 7.69 12.86
C ASP A 180 1.62 7.11 14.26
N LYS A 181 0.70 7.76 15.00
CA LYS A 181 0.34 7.34 16.36
C LYS A 181 -0.36 5.96 16.45
N ALA A 182 -0.89 5.42 15.35
CA ALA A 182 -1.51 4.09 15.35
C ALA A 182 -0.47 2.98 15.50
N TYR A 183 0.79 3.28 15.18
CA TYR A 183 1.91 2.36 15.34
C TYR A 183 2.51 2.38 16.77
N ASP A 184 2.11 3.33 17.65
CA ASP A 184 2.64 3.43 19.00
C ASP A 184 2.05 2.37 19.93
N THR A 185 2.62 1.18 19.84
CA THR A 185 2.37 0.06 20.75
C THR A 185 3.69 -0.49 21.28
N ALA A 186 3.68 -1.01 22.53
CA ALA A 186 4.90 -1.52 23.18
C ALA A 186 5.58 -2.60 22.33
N ASP A 187 4.81 -3.55 21.81
CA ASP A 187 5.31 -4.68 21.03
C ASP A 187 5.94 -4.19 19.71
N HIS A 188 5.26 -3.32 18.97
CA HIS A 188 5.77 -2.81 17.71
C HIS A 188 7.08 -2.02 17.89
N VAL A 189 7.12 -1.12 18.88
CA VAL A 189 8.33 -0.35 19.20
C VAL A 189 9.49 -1.27 19.63
N ALA A 190 9.22 -2.31 20.42
CA ALA A 190 10.21 -3.30 20.81
C ALA A 190 10.72 -4.11 19.59
N ASN A 191 9.81 -4.55 18.73
CA ASN A 191 10.15 -5.30 17.49
C ASN A 191 11.02 -4.45 16.55
N LEU A 192 10.69 -3.18 16.33
CA LEU A 192 11.52 -2.29 15.52
C LEU A 192 12.94 -2.14 16.09
N ARG A 193 13.07 -1.95 17.41
CA ARG A 193 14.37 -1.85 18.08
C ARG A 193 15.18 -3.15 17.94
N ALA A 194 14.52 -4.31 18.04
CA ALA A 194 15.16 -5.61 17.83
C ALA A 194 15.64 -5.82 16.39
N LEU A 195 14.94 -5.20 15.41
CA LEU A 195 15.34 -5.18 14.00
C LEU A 195 16.44 -4.15 13.68
N ASN A 196 17.04 -3.50 14.67
CA ASN A 196 18.00 -2.41 14.52
C ASN A 196 17.41 -1.17 13.81
N VAL A 197 16.13 -0.90 14.05
CA VAL A 197 15.40 0.27 13.54
C VAL A 197 15.08 1.20 14.71
N THR A 198 15.40 2.48 14.58
CA THR A 198 15.01 3.51 15.56
C THR A 198 13.58 3.97 15.24
N PRO A 199 12.61 3.74 16.14
CA PRO A 199 11.22 4.12 15.90
C PRO A 199 11.00 5.61 16.19
N HIS A 200 10.80 6.40 15.16
CA HIS A 200 10.29 7.78 15.26
C HIS A 200 8.76 7.77 15.09
N VAL A 201 8.07 7.09 15.99
CA VAL A 201 6.61 6.96 15.99
C VAL A 201 6.00 8.15 16.76
N VAL A 202 4.89 8.69 16.25
CA VAL A 202 4.15 9.74 16.98
C VAL A 202 3.60 9.18 18.28
N GLN A 203 3.87 9.86 19.42
CA GLN A 203 3.38 9.43 20.71
C GLN A 203 1.85 9.37 20.76
N ASN A 204 1.33 8.29 21.29
CA ASN A 204 -0.10 8.08 21.50
C ASN A 204 -0.44 8.15 23.00
N ASP A 205 -0.73 9.35 23.45
CA ASP A 205 -1.15 9.66 24.82
C ASP A 205 -2.66 9.98 24.92
N SER A 206 -3.44 9.56 23.91
CA SER A 206 -4.88 9.80 23.85
C SER A 206 -5.62 9.12 25.01
N ILE A 207 -6.74 9.73 25.40
CA ILE A 207 -7.65 9.15 26.39
C ILE A 207 -8.56 8.13 25.68
N THR A 208 -8.67 6.92 26.24
CA THR A 208 -9.58 5.89 25.72
C THR A 208 -11.04 6.25 26.01
N ALA A 209 -11.98 5.60 25.34
CA ALA A 209 -13.42 5.75 25.61
C ALA A 209 -13.81 5.44 27.07
N THR A 210 -12.98 4.66 27.78
CA THR A 210 -13.14 4.32 29.19
C THR A 210 -12.46 5.33 30.15
N GLY A 211 -11.97 6.47 29.64
CA GLY A 211 -11.30 7.51 30.43
C GLY A 211 -9.84 7.20 30.79
N LYS A 212 -9.28 6.05 30.43
CA LYS A 212 -7.89 5.71 30.73
C LYS A 212 -6.95 6.38 29.72
N ARG A 213 -5.93 7.10 30.21
CA ARG A 213 -4.87 7.65 29.36
C ARG A 213 -3.97 6.53 28.84
N ARG A 214 -3.69 6.50 27.53
CA ARG A 214 -2.71 5.61 26.94
C ARG A 214 -1.31 6.07 27.34
N GLN A 215 -0.41 5.11 27.52
CA GLN A 215 1.00 5.37 27.75
C GLN A 215 1.75 5.06 26.47
N SER A 216 2.41 6.07 25.91
CA SER A 216 3.26 5.91 24.72
C SER A 216 4.45 4.99 25.03
N ALA A 217 4.82 4.13 24.08
CA ALA A 217 6.06 3.38 24.15
C ALA A 217 7.29 4.19 23.68
N ILE A 218 7.05 5.41 23.17
CA ILE A 218 8.09 6.36 22.76
C ILE A 218 8.32 7.35 23.90
N ASP A 219 9.53 7.37 24.42
CA ASP A 219 9.95 8.21 25.54
C ASP A 219 10.79 9.42 25.12
N GLY A 220 11.13 10.27 26.10
CA GLY A 220 11.97 11.47 25.90
C GLY A 220 13.37 11.18 25.36
N ARG A 221 13.88 9.95 25.49
CA ARG A 221 15.16 9.58 24.88
C ARG A 221 15.09 9.60 23.35
N THR A 222 13.90 9.32 22.78
CA THR A 222 13.66 9.39 21.35
C THR A 222 13.25 10.80 20.91
N THR A 223 12.27 11.40 21.60
CA THR A 223 11.65 12.67 21.14
C THR A 223 12.55 13.89 21.26
N ARG A 224 13.54 13.90 22.19
CA ARG A 224 14.50 15.00 22.35
C ARG A 224 15.48 15.19 21.19
N HIS A 225 15.65 14.16 20.34
CA HIS A 225 16.57 14.24 19.23
C HIS A 225 15.96 15.03 18.05
N LYS A 226 16.74 15.95 17.48
CA LYS A 226 16.32 16.73 16.30
C LYS A 226 15.83 15.85 15.14
N GLY A 227 16.43 14.67 14.96
CA GLY A 227 16.03 13.68 13.94
C GLY A 227 14.61 13.18 14.09
N TYR A 228 14.06 13.13 15.31
CA TYR A 228 12.65 12.77 15.52
C TYR A 228 11.71 13.78 14.86
N GLY A 229 11.89 15.08 15.11
CA GLY A 229 11.07 16.12 14.50
C GLY A 229 11.20 16.14 12.97
N LEU A 230 12.42 15.97 12.44
CA LEU A 230 12.63 15.86 11.00
C LEU A 230 11.90 14.65 10.39
N SER A 231 11.99 13.48 11.01
CA SER A 231 11.26 12.29 10.54
C SER A 231 9.75 12.51 10.52
N GLN A 232 9.20 13.18 11.53
CA GLN A 232 7.76 13.49 11.56
C GLN A 232 7.34 14.47 10.48
N SER A 233 8.17 15.48 10.16
CA SER A 233 7.93 16.40 9.05
C SER A 233 8.00 15.68 7.70
N CYS A 234 9.02 14.85 7.49
CA CYS A 234 9.18 14.09 6.24
C CYS A 234 8.08 13.06 6.03
N ARG A 235 7.56 12.46 7.12
CA ARG A 235 6.50 11.46 7.05
C ARG A 235 5.28 11.93 6.26
N ALA A 236 4.93 13.20 6.36
CA ALA A 236 3.80 13.76 5.63
C ALA A 236 3.91 13.58 4.11
N MET A 237 5.13 13.45 3.57
CA MET A 237 5.33 13.24 2.13
C MET A 237 4.79 11.89 1.64
N ILE A 238 4.61 10.87 2.50
CA ILE A 238 4.07 9.58 2.08
C ILE A 238 2.63 9.69 1.59
N GLU A 239 1.90 10.68 2.10
CA GLU A 239 0.54 11.00 1.63
C GLU A 239 0.51 11.38 0.14
N CYS A 240 1.60 11.94 -0.39
CA CYS A 240 1.73 12.26 -1.81
C CYS A 240 1.72 10.99 -2.66
N ILE A 241 2.32 9.88 -2.19
CA ILE A 241 2.31 8.58 -2.88
C ILE A 241 0.87 8.07 -2.98
N PHE A 242 0.16 8.04 -1.85
CA PHE A 242 -1.21 7.56 -1.79
C PHE A 242 -2.19 8.50 -2.51
N GLY A 243 -2.02 9.82 -2.34
CA GLY A 243 -2.82 10.83 -3.03
C GLY A 243 -2.73 10.69 -4.54
N TRP A 244 -1.52 10.58 -5.07
CA TRP A 244 -1.27 10.35 -6.50
C TRP A 244 -1.88 9.02 -6.96
N GLY A 245 -1.63 7.93 -6.24
CA GLY A 245 -2.15 6.60 -6.59
C GLY A 245 -3.68 6.50 -6.51
N LYS A 246 -4.34 7.28 -5.65
CA LYS A 246 -5.81 7.37 -5.57
C LYS A 246 -6.42 8.24 -6.66
N GLN A 247 -5.71 9.27 -7.10
CA GLN A 247 -6.18 10.23 -8.10
C GLN A 247 -5.93 9.75 -9.54
N HIS A 248 -4.73 9.24 -9.80
CA HIS A 248 -4.27 8.87 -11.15
C HIS A 248 -4.16 7.37 -11.37
N GLY A 249 -4.12 6.58 -10.31
CA GLY A 249 -4.01 5.12 -10.34
C GLY A 249 -5.24 4.41 -9.83
N THR A 250 -5.03 3.22 -9.27
CA THR A 250 -6.07 2.28 -8.82
C THR A 250 -6.15 2.13 -7.31
N MET A 251 -5.39 2.93 -6.54
CA MET A 251 -5.31 2.80 -5.08
C MET A 251 -6.59 3.22 -4.35
N ARG A 252 -7.54 3.90 -4.99
CA ARG A 252 -8.85 4.22 -4.38
C ARG A 252 -9.73 2.98 -4.36
N LYS A 253 -9.85 2.32 -5.50
CA LYS A 253 -10.63 1.12 -5.71
C LYS A 253 -9.96 0.26 -6.76
N THR A 254 -9.59 -0.96 -6.37
CA THR A 254 -8.96 -1.89 -7.31
C THR A 254 -9.96 -2.42 -8.32
N LYS A 255 -9.48 -2.79 -9.51
CA LYS A 255 -10.24 -3.52 -10.53
C LYS A 255 -9.93 -5.02 -10.51
N HIS A 256 -9.06 -5.45 -9.59
CA HIS A 256 -8.60 -6.82 -9.44
C HIS A 256 -9.24 -7.50 -8.24
N ARG A 257 -9.30 -8.83 -8.27
CA ARG A 257 -9.75 -9.69 -7.18
C ARG A 257 -8.61 -10.60 -6.76
N GLY A 258 -8.53 -10.88 -5.47
CA GLY A 258 -7.47 -11.68 -4.87
C GLY A 258 -6.22 -10.86 -4.55
N ILE A 259 -5.63 -11.16 -3.39
CA ILE A 259 -4.52 -10.38 -2.80
C ILE A 259 -3.30 -10.29 -3.71
N THR A 260 -2.97 -11.36 -4.45
CA THR A 260 -1.82 -11.39 -5.36
C THR A 260 -1.94 -10.36 -6.48
N LYS A 261 -3.11 -10.29 -7.13
CA LYS A 261 -3.36 -9.34 -8.22
C LYS A 261 -3.42 -7.91 -7.71
N VAL A 262 -4.00 -7.69 -6.53
CA VAL A 262 -4.07 -6.38 -5.89
C VAL A 262 -2.67 -5.91 -5.46
N THR A 263 -1.83 -6.81 -4.95
CA THR A 263 -0.43 -6.49 -4.62
C THR A 263 0.37 -6.07 -5.85
N THR A 264 0.21 -6.79 -6.95
CA THR A 264 0.87 -6.45 -8.22
C THR A 264 0.44 -5.08 -8.73
N ASP A 265 -0.86 -4.80 -8.71
CA ASP A 265 -1.44 -3.52 -9.12
C ASP A 265 -0.96 -2.38 -8.22
N PHE A 266 -0.89 -2.60 -6.90
CA PHE A 266 -0.33 -1.66 -5.95
C PHE A 266 1.14 -1.34 -6.23
N MET A 267 1.96 -2.37 -6.50
CA MET A 267 3.37 -2.19 -6.88
C MET A 267 3.52 -1.38 -8.17
N LEU A 268 2.67 -1.61 -9.17
CA LEU A 268 2.64 -0.81 -10.40
C LEU A 268 2.36 0.67 -10.12
N ASN A 269 1.44 0.98 -9.20
CA ASN A 269 1.17 2.36 -8.80
C ASN A 269 2.39 3.00 -8.14
N LEU A 270 3.12 2.29 -7.27
CA LEU A 270 4.36 2.80 -6.66
C LEU A 270 5.46 3.05 -7.71
N ILE A 271 5.62 2.13 -8.67
CA ILE A 271 6.56 2.27 -9.78
C ILE A 271 6.20 3.49 -10.63
N ALA A 272 4.93 3.65 -11.01
CA ALA A 272 4.46 4.76 -11.82
C ALA A 272 4.67 6.12 -11.11
N TYR A 273 4.40 6.20 -9.81
CA TYR A 273 4.72 7.38 -8.99
C TYR A 273 6.21 7.72 -9.07
N ASN A 274 7.09 6.74 -8.89
CA ASN A 274 8.53 6.94 -8.97
C ASN A 274 8.97 7.39 -10.37
N LEU A 275 8.46 6.77 -11.43
CA LEU A 275 8.78 7.13 -12.82
C LEU A 275 8.41 8.57 -13.19
N ILE A 276 7.37 9.13 -12.55
CA ILE A 276 7.00 10.54 -12.75
C ILE A 276 7.86 11.48 -11.89
N ARG A 277 8.25 11.03 -10.68
CA ARG A 277 9.01 11.87 -9.75
C ARG A 277 10.50 11.91 -10.05
N ILE A 278 11.10 10.78 -10.42
CA ILE A 278 12.55 10.67 -10.68
C ILE A 278 13.05 11.67 -11.72
N PRO A 279 12.42 11.81 -12.92
CA PRO A 279 12.90 12.81 -13.90
C PRO A 279 12.95 14.22 -13.36
N LYS A 280 11.96 14.62 -12.55
CA LYS A 280 11.91 15.94 -11.92
C LYS A 280 13.05 16.16 -10.93
N LEU A 281 13.50 15.09 -10.26
CA LEU A 281 14.61 15.14 -9.31
C LEU A 281 15.98 15.14 -10.01
N LEU A 282 16.07 14.60 -11.22
CA LEU A 282 17.31 14.58 -12.02
C LEU A 282 17.54 15.90 -12.76
N THR A 283 16.49 16.72 -12.92
CA THR A 283 16.55 18.02 -13.61
C THR A 283 16.56 19.22 -12.64
N ALA A 284 16.40 18.96 -11.34
CA ALA A 284 16.45 19.98 -10.28
C ALA A 284 17.90 20.15 -9.77
#